data_bc75987be106d459bea92dd31cd64c33
#
_entry.id   bc75987be106d459bea92dd31cd64c33
#
_cell.length_a   1.000
_cell.length_b   1.000
_cell.length_c   1.000
_cell.angle_alpha   90.00
_cell.angle_beta   90.00
_cell.angle_gamma   90.00
#
_symmetry.space_group_name_H-M   'P 1'
#
loop_
_entity.id
_entity.type
_entity.pdbx_description
1 polymer ?
#
loop_
_entity_poly.entity_id
_entity_poly.type
_entity_poly.pdbx_seq_one_letter_code
_entity_poly.pdbx_strand_id
1 'polypeptide(L)'
;MIVDDLDVVCVPIIPGETYSPLFIDPYAVLAPPVAAESLWLAELVDRHDLPIEAAAALLEGMRSDLTPAAGFHEADLWRYCFRVAGAVGVLMCPILGLEDRRHLPHAAALGMGMQLTNIARDVAEDWRRSRCYLPIEWTDGLRPDSGPPDPARVRRGVRTILEVADGYYTAGEAGIAALDADSRLAVRAAARIYHAIGTRIRRRGYEVLDERARVSTIAKFGLFAGAMLMPAGGRPRQLDDSARRALTTAKRSLEEHGVLS
;
A
#
# COMPACT_ATOMS: atom_id res chain seq x y z
N MET A 1 23.53 16.54 6.48
CA MET A 1 22.21 16.52 5.85
C MET A 1 21.61 15.19 6.26
N ILE A 2 20.73 15.27 7.26
CA ILE A 2 20.29 14.16 8.12
C ILE A 2 19.15 13.44 7.39
N VAL A 3 19.36 12.17 7.10
CA VAL A 3 18.30 11.26 6.63
C VAL A 3 17.72 10.61 7.89
N ASP A 4 16.89 11.35 8.62
CA ASP A 4 16.07 10.81 9.67
C ASP A 4 14.65 10.57 9.13
N ASP A 5 14.10 9.41 9.42
CA ASP A 5 12.74 8.93 9.23
C ASP A 5 12.45 8.07 7.98
N LEU A 6 13.10 6.91 7.93
CA LEU A 6 12.52 5.75 7.27
C LEU A 6 11.69 4.98 8.30
N ASP A 7 10.35 5.06 8.22
CA ASP A 7 9.45 4.14 8.92
C ASP A 7 9.61 2.74 8.31
N VAL A 8 10.65 2.02 8.75
CA VAL A 8 10.86 0.62 8.36
C VAL A 8 9.81 -0.21 9.07
N VAL A 9 8.86 -0.76 8.33
CA VAL A 9 8.05 -1.87 8.79
C VAL A 9 8.95 -3.11 8.76
N CYS A 10 9.55 -3.46 9.90
CA CYS A 10 10.27 -4.72 10.04
C CYS A 10 9.25 -5.86 9.98
N VAL A 11 9.26 -6.63 8.90
CA VAL A 11 8.63 -7.94 8.85
C VAL A 11 9.54 -8.91 9.61
N PRO A 12 9.05 -9.77 10.53
CA PRO A 12 9.87 -10.70 11.25
C PRO A 12 10.58 -11.65 10.28
N ILE A 13 11.89 -11.72 10.45
CA ILE A 13 12.82 -12.54 9.65
C ILE A 13 12.65 -14.01 10.05
N ILE A 14 12.69 -14.89 9.07
CA ILE A 14 12.75 -16.35 9.27
C ILE A 14 13.99 -16.68 10.13
N PRO A 15 13.86 -17.47 11.21
CA PRO A 15 15.00 -17.79 12.07
C PRO A 15 16.11 -18.55 11.31
N GLY A 16 17.29 -17.96 11.22
CA GLY A 16 18.49 -18.63 10.71
C GLY A 16 19.32 -17.87 9.68
N GLU A 17 18.87 -16.75 9.15
CA GLU A 17 19.63 -15.95 8.18
C GLU A 17 19.89 -14.53 8.69
N THR A 18 21.15 -14.09 8.61
CA THR A 18 21.57 -12.71 8.89
C THR A 18 21.37 -11.87 7.63
N TYR A 19 20.33 -11.04 7.60
CA TYR A 19 20.13 -10.10 6.50
C TYR A 19 20.65 -8.72 6.88
N SER A 20 21.41 -8.12 5.99
CA SER A 20 21.66 -6.68 6.01
C SER A 20 20.38 -5.95 5.60
N PRO A 21 20.05 -4.79 6.20
CA PRO A 21 18.88 -4.01 5.78
C PRO A 21 19.04 -3.62 4.31
N LEU A 22 18.11 -4.08 3.47
CA LEU A 22 18.07 -3.72 2.06
C LEU A 22 17.56 -2.30 1.95
N PHE A 23 18.45 -1.35 1.81
CA PHE A 23 18.13 -0.02 1.33
C PHE A 23 17.89 -0.12 -0.17
N ILE A 24 16.65 -0.26 -0.59
CA ILE A 24 16.30 -0.01 -1.99
C ILE A 24 16.24 1.51 -2.13
N ASP A 25 17.33 2.11 -2.58
CA ASP A 25 17.31 3.49 -3.07
C ASP A 25 16.43 3.52 -4.32
N PRO A 26 15.26 4.17 -4.29
CA PRO A 26 14.39 4.24 -5.46
C PRO A 26 15.05 4.94 -6.65
N TYR A 27 16.18 5.62 -6.45
CA TYR A 27 16.97 6.25 -7.51
C TYR A 27 18.09 5.35 -8.05
N ALA A 28 18.48 4.29 -7.34
CA ALA A 28 19.48 3.32 -7.81
C ALA A 28 18.98 2.45 -8.97
N VAL A 29 17.67 2.37 -9.19
CA VAL A 29 17.06 1.63 -10.32
C VAL A 29 17.42 2.22 -11.69
N LEU A 30 17.99 3.43 -11.74
CA LEU A 30 18.49 4.07 -12.98
C LEU A 30 19.96 3.79 -13.28
N ALA A 31 20.67 3.11 -12.39
CA ALA A 31 22.02 2.63 -12.71
C ALA A 31 21.94 1.43 -13.69
N PRO A 32 22.93 1.25 -14.57
CA PRO A 32 22.97 0.04 -15.41
C PRO A 32 22.89 -1.20 -14.50
N PRO A 33 22.20 -2.26 -14.92
CA PRO A 33 21.93 -3.41 -14.05
C PRO A 33 23.24 -3.94 -13.49
N VAL A 34 23.39 -3.84 -12.18
CA VAL A 34 24.48 -4.50 -11.50
C VAL A 34 24.16 -5.98 -11.62
N ALA A 35 24.99 -6.73 -12.31
CA ALA A 35 24.74 -8.14 -12.64
C ALA A 35 24.40 -9.00 -11.42
N ALA A 36 24.94 -8.63 -10.24
CA ALA A 36 24.67 -9.31 -8.97
C ALA A 36 23.22 -9.13 -8.48
N GLU A 37 22.66 -7.92 -8.60
CA GLU A 37 21.28 -7.62 -8.17
C GLU A 37 20.25 -8.30 -9.08
N SER A 38 20.53 -8.36 -10.38
CA SER A 38 19.68 -9.06 -11.34
C SER A 38 19.68 -10.58 -11.09
N LEU A 39 20.83 -11.15 -10.74
CA LEU A 39 20.94 -12.57 -10.40
C LEU A 39 20.21 -12.91 -9.10
N TRP A 40 20.30 -12.04 -8.10
CA TRP A 40 19.60 -12.23 -6.84
C TRP A 40 18.07 -12.17 -7.00
N LEU A 41 17.56 -11.22 -7.80
CA LEU A 41 16.13 -11.15 -8.10
C LEU A 41 15.66 -12.39 -8.88
N ALA A 42 16.43 -12.86 -9.85
CA ALA A 42 16.10 -14.06 -10.60
C ALA A 42 16.04 -15.29 -9.66
N GLU A 43 17.01 -15.43 -8.73
CA GLU A 43 17.00 -16.49 -7.73
C GLU A 43 15.77 -16.44 -6.81
N LEU A 44 15.33 -15.24 -6.40
CA LEU A 44 14.11 -15.09 -5.61
C LEU A 44 12.86 -15.47 -6.40
N VAL A 45 12.78 -15.06 -7.68
CA VAL A 45 11.68 -15.43 -8.56
C VAL A 45 11.58 -16.93 -8.70
N ASP A 46 12.70 -17.61 -8.98
CA ASP A 46 12.74 -19.08 -9.15
C ASP A 46 12.45 -19.83 -7.84
N ARG A 47 13.01 -19.35 -6.72
CA ARG A 47 12.86 -20.01 -5.42
C ARG A 47 11.44 -19.94 -4.87
N HIS A 48 10.75 -18.82 -5.10
CA HIS A 48 9.44 -18.53 -4.50
C HIS A 48 8.29 -18.49 -5.51
N ASP A 49 8.52 -18.81 -6.79
CA ASP A 49 7.51 -18.70 -7.85
C ASP A 49 6.83 -17.32 -7.85
N LEU A 50 7.65 -16.25 -7.78
CA LEU A 50 7.13 -14.89 -7.71
C LEU A 50 6.48 -14.50 -9.04
N PRO A 51 5.29 -13.87 -9.03
CA PRO A 51 4.62 -13.41 -10.24
C PRO A 51 5.39 -12.22 -10.85
N ILE A 52 6.19 -12.50 -11.89
CA ILE A 52 7.05 -11.49 -12.53
C ILE A 52 6.26 -10.33 -13.13
N GLU A 53 5.01 -10.56 -13.51
CA GLU A 53 4.09 -9.54 -14.00
C GLU A 53 3.78 -8.50 -12.91
N ALA A 54 3.69 -8.92 -11.66
CA ALA A 54 3.52 -7.99 -10.54
C ALA A 54 4.79 -7.17 -10.30
N ALA A 55 5.98 -7.75 -10.47
CA ALA A 55 7.24 -7.00 -10.42
C ALA A 55 7.33 -5.96 -11.55
N ALA A 56 6.92 -6.33 -12.78
CA ALA A 56 6.85 -5.40 -13.90
C ALA A 56 5.88 -4.25 -13.62
N ALA A 57 4.69 -4.55 -13.08
CA ALA A 57 3.71 -3.53 -12.68
C ALA A 57 4.27 -2.56 -11.63
N LEU A 58 5.01 -3.07 -10.62
CA LEU A 58 5.67 -2.23 -9.63
C LEU A 58 6.69 -1.28 -10.28
N LEU A 59 7.54 -1.77 -11.16
CA LEU A 59 8.51 -0.93 -11.88
C LEU A 59 7.83 0.14 -12.74
N GLU A 60 6.70 -0.17 -13.38
CA GLU A 60 5.90 0.84 -14.10
C GLU A 60 5.32 1.90 -13.15
N GLY A 61 4.87 1.50 -11.96
CA GLY A 61 4.41 2.43 -10.93
C GLY A 61 5.51 3.38 -10.49
N MET A 62 6.71 2.85 -10.20
CA MET A 62 7.88 3.65 -9.83
C MET A 62 8.30 4.62 -10.95
N ARG A 63 8.24 4.18 -12.21
CA ARG A 63 8.51 5.07 -13.37
C ARG A 63 7.49 6.19 -13.48
N SER A 64 6.23 5.95 -13.17
CA SER A 64 5.20 6.99 -13.21
C SER A 64 5.47 8.13 -12.22
N ASP A 65 6.18 7.86 -11.13
CA ASP A 65 6.58 8.88 -10.15
C ASP A 65 7.69 9.83 -10.66
N LEU A 66 8.37 9.49 -11.76
CA LEU A 66 9.37 10.35 -12.37
C LEU A 66 8.74 11.50 -13.18
N THR A 67 7.47 11.36 -13.55
CA THR A 67 6.75 12.39 -14.33
C THR A 67 5.60 12.93 -13.47
N PRO A 68 5.64 14.21 -13.06
CA PRO A 68 4.55 14.82 -12.29
C PRO A 68 3.23 14.74 -13.08
N ALA A 69 2.18 14.23 -12.45
CA ALA A 69 0.85 14.23 -13.05
C ALA A 69 0.22 15.63 -12.91
N ALA A 70 -0.13 16.25 -14.03
CA ALA A 70 -0.80 17.55 -14.04
C ALA A 70 -2.24 17.52 -13.49
N GLY A 71 -2.83 16.34 -13.38
CA GLY A 71 -4.13 16.06 -12.77
C GLY A 71 -4.30 14.56 -12.67
N PHE A 72 -4.78 14.10 -11.54
CA PHE A 72 -4.97 12.67 -11.27
C PHE A 72 -6.46 12.36 -11.34
N HIS A 73 -6.84 11.44 -12.18
CA HIS A 73 -8.22 10.95 -12.30
C HIS A 73 -8.44 9.71 -11.42
N GLU A 74 -9.67 9.39 -11.12
CA GLU A 74 -10.00 8.22 -10.32
C GLU A 74 -9.45 6.92 -10.94
N ALA A 75 -9.49 6.78 -12.26
CA ALA A 75 -8.92 5.63 -12.96
C ALA A 75 -7.38 5.53 -12.81
N ASP A 76 -6.69 6.68 -12.76
CA ASP A 76 -5.25 6.73 -12.54
C ASP A 76 -4.91 6.35 -11.10
N LEU A 77 -5.76 6.75 -10.14
CA LEU A 77 -5.59 6.37 -8.73
C LEU A 77 -5.60 4.85 -8.56
N TRP A 78 -6.55 4.15 -9.16
CA TRP A 78 -6.63 2.70 -9.03
C TRP A 78 -5.43 2.01 -9.65
N ARG A 79 -5.02 2.43 -10.84
CA ARG A 79 -3.85 1.92 -11.53
C ARG A 79 -2.57 2.16 -10.73
N TYR A 80 -2.40 3.36 -10.21
CA TYR A 80 -1.26 3.74 -9.39
C TYR A 80 -1.20 2.93 -8.09
N CYS A 81 -2.28 2.90 -7.30
CA CYS A 81 -2.34 2.16 -6.06
C CYS A 81 -2.06 0.66 -6.25
N PHE A 82 -2.57 0.06 -7.34
CA PHE A 82 -2.23 -1.32 -7.66
C PHE A 82 -0.74 -1.47 -7.96
N ARG A 83 -0.19 -0.64 -8.86
CA ARG A 83 1.21 -0.74 -9.29
C ARG A 83 2.19 -0.59 -8.13
N VAL A 84 2.04 0.42 -7.28
CA VAL A 84 3.03 0.73 -6.24
C VAL A 84 2.81 -0.02 -4.92
N ALA A 85 1.65 -0.65 -4.72
CA ALA A 85 1.35 -1.32 -3.46
C ALA A 85 0.54 -2.62 -3.61
N GLY A 86 -0.45 -2.67 -4.47
CA GLY A 86 -1.20 -3.90 -4.76
C GLY A 86 -0.27 -5.00 -5.29
N ALA A 87 0.58 -4.66 -6.25
CA ALA A 87 1.60 -5.55 -6.81
C ALA A 87 2.59 -6.05 -5.75
N VAL A 88 2.98 -5.18 -4.81
CA VAL A 88 3.83 -5.59 -3.68
C VAL A 88 3.12 -6.62 -2.80
N GLY A 89 1.84 -6.39 -2.48
CA GLY A 89 1.05 -7.36 -1.73
C GLY A 89 0.99 -8.73 -2.41
N VAL A 90 0.89 -8.75 -3.73
CA VAL A 90 0.89 -9.97 -4.56
C VAL A 90 2.25 -10.65 -4.57
N LEU A 91 3.34 -9.88 -4.74
CA LEU A 91 4.72 -10.40 -4.71
C LEU A 91 5.07 -11.06 -3.37
N MET A 92 4.53 -10.52 -2.28
CA MET A 92 4.76 -11.08 -0.95
C MET A 92 3.98 -12.38 -0.68
N CYS A 93 2.93 -12.70 -1.43
CA CYS A 93 2.07 -13.84 -1.18
C CYS A 93 2.80 -15.19 -1.13
N PRO A 94 3.64 -15.56 -2.11
CA PRO A 94 4.38 -16.82 -2.06
C PRO A 94 5.37 -16.87 -0.89
N ILE A 95 5.98 -15.75 -0.54
CA ILE A 95 6.93 -15.64 0.58
C ILE A 95 6.21 -15.80 1.93
N LEU A 96 4.96 -15.35 2.01
CA LEU A 96 4.12 -15.42 3.21
C LEU A 96 3.28 -16.71 3.30
N GLY A 97 3.59 -17.72 2.47
CA GLY A 97 2.95 -19.02 2.49
C GLY A 97 1.54 -19.06 1.92
N LEU A 98 1.19 -18.17 1.00
CA LEU A 98 -0.09 -18.24 0.30
C LEU A 98 -0.02 -19.28 -0.83
N GLU A 99 -0.71 -20.40 -0.65
CA GLU A 99 -0.77 -21.48 -1.66
C GLU A 99 -1.86 -21.25 -2.71
N ASP A 100 -3.00 -20.68 -2.29
CA ASP A 100 -4.18 -20.54 -3.13
C ASP A 100 -4.26 -19.17 -3.80
N ARG A 101 -3.95 -19.11 -5.10
CA ARG A 101 -3.96 -17.87 -5.91
C ARG A 101 -5.32 -17.16 -5.94
N ARG A 102 -6.43 -17.83 -5.58
CA ARG A 102 -7.75 -17.19 -5.46
C ARG A 102 -7.78 -16.06 -4.42
N HIS A 103 -6.80 -16.04 -3.50
CA HIS A 103 -6.66 -15.00 -2.49
C HIS A 103 -5.78 -13.81 -2.93
N LEU A 104 -5.14 -13.84 -4.10
CA LEU A 104 -4.35 -12.72 -4.61
C LEU A 104 -5.14 -11.39 -4.70
N PRO A 105 -6.43 -11.36 -5.10
CA PRO A 105 -7.20 -10.12 -5.07
C PRO A 105 -7.31 -9.50 -3.68
N HIS A 106 -7.34 -10.30 -2.62
CA HIS A 106 -7.36 -9.81 -1.23
C HIS A 106 -6.02 -9.16 -0.85
N ALA A 107 -4.90 -9.78 -1.24
CA ALA A 107 -3.57 -9.22 -1.00
C ALA A 107 -3.37 -7.91 -1.76
N ALA A 108 -3.76 -7.85 -3.03
CA ALA A 108 -3.74 -6.63 -3.83
C ALA A 108 -4.61 -5.54 -3.19
N ALA A 109 -5.83 -5.88 -2.76
CA ALA A 109 -6.73 -4.94 -2.09
C ALA A 109 -6.11 -4.39 -0.80
N LEU A 110 -5.47 -5.22 0.02
CA LEU A 110 -4.83 -4.76 1.25
C LEU A 110 -3.70 -3.75 0.94
N GLY A 111 -2.83 -4.05 -0.03
CA GLY A 111 -1.78 -3.14 -0.47
C GLY A 111 -2.35 -1.82 -0.97
N MET A 112 -3.38 -1.86 -1.82
CA MET A 112 -4.06 -0.67 -2.33
C MET A 112 -4.66 0.17 -1.19
N GLY A 113 -5.30 -0.46 -0.18
CA GLY A 113 -5.83 0.23 1.00
C GLY A 113 -4.76 0.96 1.81
N MET A 114 -3.59 0.35 1.96
CA MET A 114 -2.42 0.98 2.59
C MET A 114 -1.95 2.19 1.79
N GLN A 115 -1.89 2.09 0.46
CA GLN A 115 -1.46 3.19 -0.40
C GLN A 115 -2.46 4.35 -0.41
N LEU A 116 -3.75 4.08 -0.42
CA LEU A 116 -4.78 5.11 -0.25
C LEU A 116 -4.59 5.89 1.05
N THR A 117 -4.22 5.19 2.13
CA THR A 117 -3.89 5.83 3.42
C THR A 117 -2.62 6.68 3.35
N ASN A 118 -1.58 6.20 2.64
CA ASN A 118 -0.36 6.99 2.40
C ASN A 118 -0.66 8.27 1.62
N ILE A 119 -1.43 8.19 0.53
CA ILE A 119 -1.84 9.35 -0.26
C ILE A 119 -2.60 10.36 0.63
N ALA A 120 -3.52 9.89 1.47
CA ALA A 120 -4.25 10.76 2.40
C ALA A 120 -3.32 11.45 3.41
N ARG A 121 -2.28 10.76 3.88
CA ARG A 121 -1.32 11.25 4.87
C ARG A 121 -0.34 12.27 4.31
N ASP A 122 0.11 12.03 3.09
CA ASP A 122 1.30 12.67 2.53
C ASP A 122 0.99 13.86 1.59
N VAL A 123 -0.28 14.31 1.51
CA VAL A 123 -0.74 15.40 0.62
C VAL A 123 0.16 16.63 0.68
N ALA A 124 0.55 17.10 1.88
CA ALA A 124 1.41 18.28 2.02
C ALA A 124 2.81 18.07 1.48
N GLU A 125 3.36 16.88 1.62
CA GLU A 125 4.68 16.52 1.09
C GLU A 125 4.65 16.37 -0.42
N ASP A 126 3.64 15.67 -0.95
CA ASP A 126 3.43 15.49 -2.39
C ASP A 126 3.22 16.83 -3.09
N TRP A 127 2.45 17.72 -2.48
CA TRP A 127 2.23 19.07 -3.02
C TRP A 127 3.53 19.87 -3.14
N ARG A 128 4.42 19.81 -2.15
CA ARG A 128 5.73 20.45 -2.21
C ARG A 128 6.63 19.91 -3.34
N ARG A 129 6.35 18.68 -3.79
CA ARG A 129 7.00 18.02 -4.92
C ARG A 129 6.23 18.20 -6.24
N SER A 130 5.27 19.13 -6.29
CA SER A 130 4.40 19.35 -7.44
C SER A 130 3.59 18.12 -7.84
N ARG A 131 3.16 17.32 -6.87
CA ARG A 131 2.35 16.11 -7.06
C ARG A 131 1.04 16.21 -6.30
N CYS A 132 -0.02 15.67 -6.89
CA CYS A 132 -1.31 15.48 -6.21
C CYS A 132 -1.95 14.19 -6.72
N TYR A 133 -2.05 13.21 -5.84
CA TYR A 133 -2.65 11.90 -6.14
C TYR A 133 -4.15 11.84 -5.76
N LEU A 134 -4.71 12.94 -5.22
CA LEU A 134 -6.15 13.04 -4.97
C LEU A 134 -6.86 13.27 -6.31
N PRO A 135 -7.86 12.45 -6.67
CA PRO A 135 -8.62 12.63 -7.92
C PRO A 135 -9.25 14.02 -8.04
N ILE A 136 -9.16 14.58 -9.22
CA ILE A 136 -9.75 15.89 -9.52
C ILE A 136 -11.26 15.88 -9.35
N GLU A 137 -11.91 14.74 -9.56
CA GLU A 137 -13.35 14.54 -9.36
C GLU A 137 -13.76 14.68 -7.88
N TRP A 138 -12.85 14.30 -6.96
CA TRP A 138 -13.13 14.37 -5.51
C TRP A 138 -12.74 15.70 -4.88
N THR A 139 -12.04 16.55 -5.63
CA THR A 139 -11.39 17.77 -5.15
C THR A 139 -11.79 19.02 -5.94
N ASP A 140 -12.80 18.93 -6.80
CA ASP A 140 -13.22 20.02 -7.72
C ASP A 140 -12.04 20.57 -8.54
N GLY A 141 -11.23 19.68 -9.10
CA GLY A 141 -10.14 20.07 -10.00
C GLY A 141 -8.89 20.59 -9.31
N LEU A 142 -8.59 20.17 -8.07
CA LEU A 142 -7.37 20.54 -7.35
C LEU A 142 -6.12 20.06 -8.11
N ARG A 143 -5.18 20.98 -8.35
CA ARG A 143 -3.92 20.69 -9.08
C ARG A 143 -2.76 21.49 -8.50
N PRO A 144 -1.54 20.93 -8.47
CA PRO A 144 -0.36 21.62 -7.94
C PRO A 144 0.03 22.88 -8.71
N ASP A 145 -0.25 22.95 -10.01
CA ASP A 145 0.01 24.11 -10.87
C ASP A 145 -0.94 25.29 -10.67
N SER A 146 -2.02 25.09 -9.90
CA SER A 146 -3.02 26.12 -9.60
C SER A 146 -2.67 27.01 -8.40
N GLY A 147 -1.48 26.85 -7.80
CA GLY A 147 -1.04 27.59 -6.62
C GLY A 147 -1.12 26.78 -5.32
N PRO A 148 -1.21 27.42 -4.16
CA PRO A 148 -1.26 26.70 -2.87
C PRO A 148 -2.53 25.85 -2.76
N PRO A 149 -2.47 24.72 -2.03
CA PRO A 149 -3.60 23.80 -1.92
C PRO A 149 -4.76 24.46 -1.14
N ASP A 150 -5.96 24.40 -1.69
CA ASP A 150 -7.18 24.82 -0.99
C ASP A 150 -7.52 23.81 0.13
N PRO A 151 -7.50 24.22 1.42
CA PRO A 151 -7.71 23.30 2.53
C PRO A 151 -9.07 22.61 2.53
N ALA A 152 -10.12 23.27 2.02
CA ALA A 152 -11.46 22.69 1.98
C ALA A 152 -11.56 21.58 0.93
N ARG A 153 -10.95 21.81 -0.25
CA ARG A 153 -10.86 20.80 -1.32
C ARG A 153 -9.99 19.61 -0.90
N VAL A 154 -8.85 19.87 -0.25
CA VAL A 154 -7.98 18.82 0.30
C VAL A 154 -8.74 17.97 1.33
N ARG A 155 -9.40 18.59 2.33
CA ARG A 155 -10.17 17.84 3.33
C ARG A 155 -11.26 16.97 2.71
N ARG A 156 -11.91 17.43 1.66
CA ARG A 156 -12.93 16.66 0.93
C ARG A 156 -12.31 15.43 0.26
N GLY A 157 -11.24 15.62 -0.51
CA GLY A 157 -10.51 14.52 -1.16
C GLY A 157 -9.97 13.50 -0.16
N VAL A 158 -9.35 13.97 0.95
CA VAL A 158 -8.84 13.14 2.03
C VAL A 158 -9.96 12.35 2.74
N ARG A 159 -11.12 12.95 2.93
CA ARG A 159 -12.30 12.23 3.46
C ARG A 159 -12.70 11.10 2.53
N THR A 160 -12.91 11.41 1.25
CA THR A 160 -13.36 10.44 0.25
C THR A 160 -12.37 9.28 0.12
N ILE A 161 -11.07 9.56 0.00
CA ILE A 161 -10.06 8.50 -0.16
C ILE A 161 -9.99 7.58 1.06
N LEU A 162 -10.15 8.10 2.28
CA LEU A 162 -10.17 7.29 3.48
C LEU A 162 -11.44 6.45 3.62
N GLU A 163 -12.60 6.98 3.23
CA GLU A 163 -13.87 6.21 3.18
C GLU A 163 -13.73 5.04 2.20
N VAL A 164 -13.13 5.27 1.05
CA VAL A 164 -12.85 4.20 0.08
C VAL A 164 -11.82 3.20 0.63
N ALA A 165 -10.75 3.67 1.28
CA ALA A 165 -9.72 2.80 1.87
C ALA A 165 -10.29 1.77 2.86
N ASP A 166 -11.35 2.12 3.62
CA ASP A 166 -11.99 1.18 4.55
C ASP A 166 -12.53 -0.07 3.84
N GLY A 167 -13.09 0.08 2.64
CA GLY A 167 -13.52 -1.05 1.80
C GLY A 167 -12.36 -1.95 1.39
N TYR A 168 -11.23 -1.34 1.02
CA TYR A 168 -10.02 -2.06 0.68
C TYR A 168 -9.41 -2.81 1.87
N TYR A 169 -9.38 -2.21 3.06
CA TYR A 169 -8.97 -2.93 4.27
C TYR A 169 -9.90 -4.09 4.58
N THR A 170 -11.21 -3.90 4.50
CA THR A 170 -12.19 -4.98 4.75
C THR A 170 -12.02 -6.12 3.74
N ALA A 171 -11.82 -5.79 2.46
CA ALA A 171 -11.56 -6.78 1.41
C ALA A 171 -10.23 -7.53 1.66
N GLY A 172 -9.17 -6.81 2.01
CA GLY A 172 -7.86 -7.40 2.28
C GLY A 172 -7.86 -8.30 3.52
N GLU A 173 -8.46 -7.84 4.62
CA GLU A 173 -8.55 -8.61 5.86
C GLU A 173 -9.24 -9.97 5.69
N ALA A 174 -10.20 -10.07 4.77
CA ALA A 174 -10.90 -11.32 4.49
C ALA A 174 -9.97 -12.41 3.93
N GLY A 175 -8.87 -12.05 3.26
CA GLY A 175 -7.89 -12.99 2.73
C GLY A 175 -6.79 -13.38 3.71
N ILE A 176 -6.59 -12.67 4.81
CA ILE A 176 -5.47 -12.91 5.75
C ILE A 176 -5.51 -14.32 6.34
N ALA A 177 -6.70 -14.92 6.47
CA ALA A 177 -6.83 -16.27 7.02
C ALA A 177 -6.17 -17.36 6.15
N ALA A 178 -5.93 -17.08 4.88
CA ALA A 178 -5.26 -18.00 3.94
C ALA A 178 -3.73 -18.03 4.10
N LEU A 179 -3.13 -17.10 4.83
CA LEU A 179 -1.70 -17.06 5.10
C LEU A 179 -1.31 -18.02 6.23
N ASP A 180 -0.03 -18.36 6.33
CA ASP A 180 0.54 -19.06 7.47
C ASP A 180 0.35 -18.30 8.78
N ALA A 181 0.36 -19.02 9.91
CA ALA A 181 0.02 -18.46 11.22
C ALA A 181 0.89 -17.25 11.61
N ASP A 182 2.19 -17.32 11.38
CA ASP A 182 3.16 -16.27 11.71
C ASP A 182 3.00 -15.07 10.78
N SER A 183 2.89 -15.31 9.47
CA SER A 183 2.64 -14.30 8.43
C SER A 183 1.32 -13.58 8.65
N ARG A 184 0.28 -14.32 9.05
CA ARG A 184 -1.04 -13.80 9.37
C ARG A 184 -1.01 -12.74 10.46
N LEU A 185 -0.22 -12.98 11.53
CA LEU A 185 -0.07 -12.03 12.62
C LEU A 185 0.62 -10.74 12.14
N ALA A 186 1.72 -10.89 11.40
CA ALA A 186 2.49 -9.75 10.88
C ALA A 186 1.65 -8.88 9.92
N VAL A 187 0.98 -9.51 8.95
CA VAL A 187 0.14 -8.80 7.98
C VAL A 187 -1.04 -8.09 8.66
N ARG A 188 -1.68 -8.76 9.64
CA ARG A 188 -2.77 -8.15 10.41
C ARG A 188 -2.30 -6.97 11.23
N ALA A 189 -1.13 -7.05 11.85
CA ALA A 189 -0.54 -5.94 12.60
C ALA A 189 -0.23 -4.75 11.69
N ALA A 190 0.38 -5.00 10.53
CA ALA A 190 0.65 -3.96 9.53
C ALA A 190 -0.65 -3.28 9.06
N ALA A 191 -1.66 -4.05 8.67
CA ALA A 191 -2.97 -3.53 8.25
C ALA A 191 -3.57 -2.59 9.32
N ARG A 192 -3.52 -2.98 10.59
CA ARG A 192 -4.04 -2.17 11.71
C ARG A 192 -3.25 -0.89 11.93
N ILE A 193 -1.93 -0.93 11.83
CA ILE A 193 -1.09 0.25 11.98
C ILE A 193 -1.43 1.27 10.89
N TYR A 194 -1.52 0.84 9.64
CA TYR A 194 -1.90 1.72 8.53
C TYR A 194 -3.33 2.26 8.66
N HIS A 195 -4.29 1.42 9.00
CA HIS A 195 -5.68 1.85 9.24
C HIS A 195 -5.78 2.86 10.39
N ALA A 196 -4.92 2.73 11.43
CA ALA A 196 -4.85 3.68 12.54
C ALA A 196 -4.36 5.07 12.11
N ILE A 197 -3.50 5.17 11.06
CA ILE A 197 -3.12 6.45 10.47
C ILE A 197 -4.36 7.15 9.92
N GLY A 198 -5.18 6.46 9.13
CA GLY A 198 -6.44 6.99 8.62
C GLY A 198 -7.40 7.43 9.73
N THR A 199 -7.52 6.62 10.79
CA THR A 199 -8.31 6.98 11.98
C THR A 199 -7.81 8.26 12.65
N ARG A 200 -6.49 8.45 12.74
CA ARG A 200 -5.91 9.67 13.30
C ARG A 200 -6.20 10.89 12.42
N ILE A 201 -6.12 10.76 11.11
CA ILE A 201 -6.46 11.83 10.16
C ILE A 201 -7.93 12.24 10.33
N ARG A 202 -8.86 11.28 10.44
CA ARG A 202 -10.29 11.54 10.70
C ARG A 202 -10.51 12.31 12.00
N ARG A 203 -9.85 11.92 13.09
CA ARG A 203 -9.93 12.60 14.40
C ARG A 203 -9.42 14.04 14.38
N ARG A 204 -8.55 14.39 13.43
CA ARG A 204 -8.05 15.74 13.19
C ARG A 204 -8.90 16.52 12.18
N GLY A 205 -10.11 16.06 11.85
CA GLY A 205 -10.98 16.71 10.89
C GLY A 205 -10.45 16.69 9.46
N TYR A 206 -9.65 15.64 9.14
CA TYR A 206 -8.99 15.48 7.82
C TYR A 206 -7.95 16.57 7.52
N GLU A 207 -7.40 17.21 8.55
CA GLU A 207 -6.33 18.19 8.40
C GLU A 207 -4.99 17.46 8.24
N VAL A 208 -4.33 17.69 7.07
CA VAL A 208 -3.09 17.02 6.66
C VAL A 208 -2.04 17.97 6.10
N LEU A 209 -2.38 19.28 5.97
CA LEU A 209 -1.47 20.27 5.39
C LEU A 209 -0.43 20.79 6.38
N ASP A 210 -0.79 20.89 7.67
CA ASP A 210 0.07 21.48 8.69
C ASP A 210 1.08 20.48 9.26
N GLU A 211 0.65 19.23 9.50
CA GLU A 211 1.48 18.21 10.15
C GLU A 211 1.12 16.81 9.66
N ARG A 212 2.15 16.03 9.31
CA ARG A 212 2.01 14.62 8.89
C ARG A 212 1.43 13.76 10.02
N ALA A 213 0.37 13.03 9.77
CA ALA A 213 -0.23 12.10 10.73
C ALA A 213 0.68 10.88 10.93
N ARG A 214 1.18 10.69 12.16
CA ARG A 214 2.03 9.55 12.55
C ARG A 214 1.39 8.76 13.68
N VAL A 215 1.57 7.44 13.67
CA VAL A 215 1.21 6.57 14.81
C VAL A 215 2.43 6.48 15.72
N SER A 216 2.27 6.84 17.00
CA SER A 216 3.38 6.77 17.94
C SER A 216 3.84 5.32 18.15
N THR A 217 5.12 5.13 18.52
CA THR A 217 5.70 3.80 18.77
C THR A 217 4.90 3.02 19.82
N ILE A 218 4.44 3.67 20.88
CA ILE A 218 3.59 3.04 21.92
C ILE A 218 2.27 2.56 21.32
N ALA A 219 1.64 3.37 20.45
CA ALA A 219 0.40 2.96 19.79
C ALA A 219 0.64 1.80 18.80
N LYS A 220 1.78 1.76 18.09
CA LYS A 220 2.16 0.63 17.23
C LYS A 220 2.26 -0.67 18.04
N PHE A 221 2.92 -0.63 19.23
CA PHE A 221 2.99 -1.78 20.14
C PHE A 221 1.60 -2.23 20.62
N GLY A 222 0.72 -1.29 20.98
CA GLY A 222 -0.65 -1.61 21.38
C GLY A 222 -1.47 -2.27 20.25
N LEU A 223 -1.31 -1.80 19.01
CA LEU A 223 -1.96 -2.37 17.83
C LEU A 223 -1.43 -3.77 17.52
N PHE A 224 -0.13 -3.99 17.66
CA PHE A 224 0.50 -5.31 17.50
C PHE A 224 0.01 -6.29 18.57
N ALA A 225 0.02 -5.89 19.86
CA ALA A 225 -0.51 -6.72 20.94
C ALA A 225 -1.99 -7.05 20.74
N GLY A 226 -2.80 -6.07 20.28
CA GLY A 226 -4.18 -6.28 19.92
C GLY A 226 -4.38 -7.24 18.73
N ALA A 227 -3.42 -7.32 17.81
CA ALA A 227 -3.44 -8.30 16.72
C ALA A 227 -3.18 -9.72 17.23
N MET A 228 -2.30 -9.87 18.23
CA MET A 228 -2.01 -11.17 18.87
C MET A 228 -3.20 -11.74 19.64
N LEU A 229 -4.03 -10.88 20.24
CA LEU A 229 -5.17 -11.30 21.04
C LEU A 229 -6.40 -11.69 20.20
N MET A 230 -6.37 -11.50 18.90
CA MET A 230 -7.47 -11.92 18.03
C MET A 230 -7.40 -13.42 17.73
N PRO A 231 -8.55 -14.14 17.82
CA PRO A 231 -8.59 -15.55 17.48
C PRO A 231 -8.15 -15.75 16.01
N ALA A 232 -7.33 -16.79 15.80
CA ALA A 232 -6.80 -17.16 14.49
C ALA A 232 -7.90 -17.55 13.47
N GLY A 233 -9.11 -17.87 13.94
CA GLY A 233 -10.26 -18.36 13.16
C GLY A 233 -11.51 -17.50 13.33
N GLY A 234 -11.41 -16.18 13.09
CA GLY A 234 -12.63 -15.36 12.97
C GLY A 234 -13.50 -15.87 11.80
N ARG A 235 -14.83 -15.95 11.99
CA ARG A 235 -15.75 -16.21 10.87
C ARG A 235 -15.44 -15.21 9.74
N PRO A 236 -15.41 -15.67 8.47
CA PRO A 236 -15.22 -14.76 7.35
C PRO A 236 -16.28 -13.65 7.46
N ARG A 237 -15.81 -12.42 7.60
CA ARG A 237 -16.69 -11.25 7.66
C ARG A 237 -17.40 -11.16 6.31
N GLN A 238 -18.72 -11.12 6.30
CA GLN A 238 -19.44 -10.84 5.06
C GLN A 238 -18.95 -9.51 4.50
N LEU A 239 -18.50 -9.54 3.25
CA LEU A 239 -18.07 -8.33 2.56
C LEU A 239 -19.29 -7.44 2.31
N ASP A 240 -19.22 -6.21 2.78
CA ASP A 240 -20.18 -5.18 2.41
C ASP A 240 -19.96 -4.73 0.94
N ASP A 241 -20.82 -3.87 0.43
CA ASP A 241 -20.77 -3.42 -0.95
C ASP A 241 -19.49 -2.63 -1.28
N SER A 242 -18.92 -1.91 -0.30
CA SER A 242 -17.65 -1.21 -0.46
C SER A 242 -16.49 -2.19 -0.64
N ALA A 243 -16.41 -3.20 0.22
CA ALA A 243 -15.39 -4.24 0.13
C ALA A 243 -15.51 -5.09 -1.13
N ARG A 244 -16.74 -5.38 -1.59
CA ARG A 244 -16.97 -6.07 -2.87
C ARG A 244 -16.47 -5.26 -4.06
N ARG A 245 -16.75 -3.94 -4.08
CA ARG A 245 -16.21 -3.05 -5.13
C ARG A 245 -14.69 -3.00 -5.09
N ALA A 246 -14.08 -2.86 -3.91
CA ALA A 246 -12.64 -2.86 -3.74
C ALA A 246 -12.01 -4.17 -4.27
N LEU A 247 -12.59 -5.31 -3.93
CA LEU A 247 -12.13 -6.62 -4.38
C LEU A 247 -12.25 -6.77 -5.91
N THR A 248 -13.37 -6.30 -6.48
CA THR A 248 -13.58 -6.31 -7.94
C THR A 248 -12.55 -5.45 -8.66
N THR A 249 -12.24 -4.25 -8.13
CA THR A 249 -11.21 -3.37 -8.69
C THR A 249 -9.83 -4.01 -8.59
N ALA A 250 -9.47 -4.59 -7.45
CA ALA A 250 -8.21 -5.29 -7.26
C ALA A 250 -8.06 -6.49 -8.23
N LYS A 251 -9.13 -7.29 -8.39
CA LYS A 251 -9.14 -8.40 -9.34
C LYS A 251 -8.95 -7.93 -10.78
N ARG A 252 -9.68 -6.89 -11.20
CA ARG A 252 -9.52 -6.30 -12.53
C ARG A 252 -8.08 -5.82 -12.75
N SER A 253 -7.47 -5.16 -11.79
CA SER A 253 -6.07 -4.72 -11.89
C SER A 253 -5.10 -5.89 -12.06
N LEU A 254 -5.34 -7.02 -11.38
CA LEU A 254 -4.54 -8.25 -11.58
C LEU A 254 -4.68 -8.82 -13.00
N GLU A 255 -5.90 -8.82 -13.54
CA GLU A 255 -6.19 -9.27 -14.91
C GLU A 255 -5.55 -8.34 -15.94
N GLU A 256 -5.68 -7.01 -15.78
CA GLU A 256 -5.09 -5.99 -16.67
C GLU A 256 -3.56 -6.06 -16.74
N HIS A 257 -2.91 -6.52 -15.67
CA HIS A 257 -1.44 -6.66 -15.60
C HIS A 257 -0.98 -8.11 -15.83
N GLY A 258 -1.87 -9.03 -16.23
CA GLY A 258 -1.53 -10.41 -16.59
C GLY A 258 -1.16 -11.31 -15.42
N VAL A 259 -1.39 -10.88 -14.17
CA VAL A 259 -1.11 -11.69 -12.96
C VAL A 259 -2.15 -12.80 -12.75
N LEU A 260 -3.39 -12.53 -13.17
CA LEU A 260 -4.47 -13.51 -13.25
C LEU A 260 -4.92 -13.62 -14.71
N SER A 261 -5.01 -14.85 -15.18
CA SER A 261 -5.58 -15.21 -16.48
C SER A 261 -7.06 -15.54 -16.38
#